data_e6e659c29ab9e67bc942e508f546ad18
#
_entry.id   e6e659c29ab9e67bc942e508f546ad18
#
_cell.length_a   1.000
_cell.length_b   1.000
_cell.length_c   1.000
_cell.angle_alpha   90.00
_cell.angle_beta   90.00
_cell.angle_gamma   90.00
#
_symmetry.space_group_name_H-M   'P 1'
#
loop_
_entity.id
_entity.type
_entity.pdbx_description
1 polymer ?
#
loop_
_entity_poly.entity_id
_entity_poly.type
_entity_poly.pdbx_seq_one_letter_code
_entity_poly.pdbx_strand_id
1 'polypeptide(L)'
;AGCGDDLARPPDAAVDAGHEVGLHGYSHENPVHMTPQQEEDVLDKSIELVERLSGKYPRGYVAPWWELSPLTVDLLIKKGIKYDHSLMHNDFTPYYVRTGDSWTKIDYSKQAAHWMKPLQRGTLTKLVQIAGSWYLDDLPPMMFIKAAPNSHGFVSPRHLEDIWRDQFDWVYREMDYAAFTIAIHPDVSGRPQVLLMLERIIEHISSHAGVKWVTFDQIADDFIRRNPPPA
;
A
#
# COMPACT_ATOMS: atom_id res chain seq x y z
N ALA A 1 -17.85 0.19 -4.04
CA ALA A 1 -18.93 -0.36 -3.24
C ALA A 1 -19.28 0.68 -2.18
N GLY A 2 -20.45 1.29 -2.25
CA GLY A 2 -20.85 2.37 -1.37
C GLY A 2 -20.85 1.96 0.10
N CYS A 3 -20.06 2.63 0.89
CA CYS A 3 -20.09 2.58 2.32
C CYS A 3 -21.16 3.52 2.85
N GLY A 4 -22.40 3.07 2.93
CA GLY A 4 -23.41 3.70 3.78
C GLY A 4 -23.25 3.23 5.23
N ASP A 5 -23.91 3.91 6.16
CA ASP A 5 -23.93 3.55 7.59
C ASP A 5 -24.46 2.10 7.87
N ASP A 6 -24.96 1.41 6.85
CA ASP A 6 -25.41 0.01 6.86
C ASP A 6 -24.31 -1.00 6.47
N LEU A 7 -23.04 -0.63 6.48
CA LEU A 7 -21.98 -1.57 6.21
C LEU A 7 -22.03 -2.74 7.19
N ALA A 8 -22.16 -3.92 6.61
CA ALA A 8 -21.83 -5.15 7.32
C ALA A 8 -20.46 -4.95 8.01
N ARG A 9 -20.40 -5.28 9.30
CA ARG A 9 -19.12 -5.33 10.02
C ARG A 9 -18.12 -6.10 9.15
N PRO A 10 -16.83 -5.68 9.10
CA PRO A 10 -15.82 -6.56 8.57
C PRO A 10 -16.09 -7.91 9.23
N PRO A 11 -16.03 -9.03 8.50
CA PRO A 11 -16.38 -10.30 9.10
C PRO A 11 -15.62 -10.41 10.42
N ASP A 12 -16.37 -10.49 11.54
CA ASP A 12 -15.80 -10.60 12.89
C ASP A 12 -14.66 -11.63 12.90
N ALA A 13 -14.79 -12.65 12.02
CA ALA A 13 -13.78 -13.66 11.78
C ALA A 13 -12.39 -13.14 11.36
N ALA A 14 -12.28 -12.05 10.60
CA ALA A 14 -10.97 -11.52 10.19
C ALA A 14 -10.30 -10.79 11.37
N VAL A 15 -11.08 -10.01 12.13
CA VAL A 15 -10.59 -9.32 13.33
C VAL A 15 -10.23 -10.33 14.43
N ASP A 16 -11.10 -11.34 14.64
CA ASP A 16 -10.90 -12.41 15.63
C ASP A 16 -9.70 -13.30 15.28
N ALA A 17 -9.40 -13.48 14.00
CA ALA A 17 -8.21 -14.17 13.52
C ALA A 17 -6.93 -13.34 13.65
N GLY A 18 -7.01 -12.11 14.15
CA GLY A 18 -5.85 -11.25 14.39
C GLY A 18 -5.37 -10.48 13.16
N HIS A 19 -6.16 -10.42 12.09
CA HIS A 19 -5.85 -9.58 10.94
C HIS A 19 -5.98 -8.10 11.30
N GLU A 20 -5.13 -7.28 10.67
CA GLU A 20 -5.16 -5.83 10.84
C GLU A 20 -6.17 -5.20 9.89
N VAL A 21 -6.87 -4.17 10.38
CA VAL A 21 -7.76 -3.33 9.56
C VAL A 21 -7.14 -1.94 9.45
N GLY A 22 -6.80 -1.54 8.24
CA GLY A 22 -6.20 -0.25 7.92
C GLY A 22 -7.14 0.65 7.10
N LEU A 23 -6.66 1.85 6.80
CA LEU A 23 -7.39 2.88 6.06
C LEU A 23 -7.14 2.75 4.54
N HIS A 24 -8.21 2.96 3.75
CA HIS A 24 -8.14 2.96 2.28
C HIS A 24 -9.19 3.90 1.66
N GLY A 25 -9.31 5.13 2.18
CA GLY A 25 -10.39 6.05 1.83
C GLY A 25 -11.75 5.62 2.42
N TYR A 26 -12.77 6.41 2.15
CA TYR A 26 -14.17 6.12 2.57
C TYR A 26 -14.91 5.29 1.51
N SER A 27 -14.85 5.70 0.24
CA SER A 27 -15.43 5.00 -0.92
C SER A 27 -14.44 4.85 -2.08
N HIS A 28 -13.14 4.79 -1.77
CA HIS A 28 -12.04 4.66 -2.72
C HIS A 28 -11.76 5.97 -3.50
N GLU A 29 -11.88 7.12 -2.83
CA GLU A 29 -11.55 8.43 -3.40
C GLU A 29 -10.05 8.57 -3.64
N ASN A 30 -9.68 9.12 -4.81
CA ASN A 30 -8.27 9.39 -5.10
C ASN A 30 -7.83 10.70 -4.43
N PRO A 31 -6.82 10.67 -3.53
CA PRO A 31 -6.33 11.86 -2.82
C PRO A 31 -5.94 13.03 -3.72
N VAL A 32 -5.39 12.75 -4.91
CA VAL A 32 -4.92 13.81 -5.82
C VAL A 32 -6.04 14.65 -6.45
N HIS A 33 -7.29 14.20 -6.35
CA HIS A 33 -8.44 14.91 -6.88
C HIS A 33 -9.26 15.66 -5.81
N MET A 34 -8.91 15.50 -4.54
CA MET A 34 -9.59 16.13 -3.43
C MET A 34 -9.02 17.51 -3.11
N THR A 35 -9.88 18.40 -2.60
CA THR A 35 -9.40 19.58 -1.92
C THR A 35 -8.79 19.20 -0.57
N PRO A 36 -7.93 20.05 0.03
CA PRO A 36 -7.36 19.79 1.36
C PRO A 36 -8.40 19.45 2.43
N GLN A 37 -9.52 20.13 2.43
CA GLN A 37 -10.59 19.88 3.38
C GLN A 37 -11.29 18.54 3.13
N GLN A 38 -11.55 18.21 1.87
CA GLN A 38 -12.15 16.91 1.51
C GLN A 38 -11.27 15.75 1.91
N GLU A 39 -9.95 15.85 1.71
CA GLU A 39 -9.01 14.80 2.09
C GLU A 39 -8.98 14.60 3.60
N GLU A 40 -8.96 15.68 4.40
CA GLU A 40 -9.03 15.60 5.85
C GLU A 40 -10.37 15.00 6.32
N ASP A 41 -11.50 15.44 5.76
CA ASP A 41 -12.85 14.95 6.11
C ASP A 41 -13.00 13.44 5.79
N VAL A 42 -12.51 12.99 4.63
CA VAL A 42 -12.51 11.58 4.23
C VAL A 42 -11.65 10.74 5.18
N LEU A 43 -10.47 11.25 5.54
CA LEU A 43 -9.58 10.57 6.46
C LEU A 43 -10.20 10.44 7.86
N ASP A 44 -10.79 11.52 8.39
CA ASP A 44 -11.45 11.51 9.69
C ASP A 44 -12.64 10.56 9.71
N LYS A 45 -13.46 10.55 8.66
CA LYS A 45 -14.59 9.63 8.57
C LYS A 45 -14.14 8.18 8.45
N SER A 46 -13.08 7.92 7.72
CA SER A 46 -12.51 6.57 7.57
C SER A 46 -11.94 6.06 8.90
N ILE A 47 -11.26 6.91 9.67
CA ILE A 47 -10.75 6.59 11.01
C ILE A 47 -11.91 6.22 11.94
N GLU A 48 -12.95 7.07 12.02
CA GLU A 48 -14.15 6.81 12.84
C GLU A 48 -14.76 5.45 12.51
N LEU A 49 -14.90 5.13 11.22
CA LEU A 49 -15.51 3.88 10.79
C LEU A 49 -14.65 2.66 11.13
N VAL A 50 -13.35 2.72 10.86
CA VAL A 50 -12.44 1.62 11.18
C VAL A 50 -12.38 1.37 12.67
N GLU A 51 -12.29 2.42 13.48
CA GLU A 51 -12.31 2.30 14.95
C GLU A 51 -13.62 1.71 15.47
N ARG A 52 -14.76 2.17 14.95
CA ARG A 52 -16.08 1.64 15.30
C ARG A 52 -16.25 0.15 14.92
N LEU A 53 -15.73 -0.25 13.77
CA LEU A 53 -15.92 -1.60 13.23
C LEU A 53 -14.93 -2.62 13.80
N SER A 54 -13.67 -2.22 13.98
CA SER A 54 -12.60 -3.11 14.46
C SER A 54 -12.36 -3.05 15.98
N GLY A 55 -12.92 -2.02 16.65
CA GLY A 55 -12.63 -1.74 18.06
C GLY A 55 -11.23 -1.19 18.32
N LYS A 56 -10.47 -0.85 17.27
CA LYS A 56 -9.09 -0.36 17.37
C LYS A 56 -8.88 0.87 16.48
N TYR A 57 -8.13 1.84 16.97
CA TYR A 57 -7.67 2.96 16.17
C TYR A 57 -6.76 2.46 15.03
N PRO A 58 -7.02 2.83 13.76
CA PRO A 58 -6.21 2.37 12.63
C PRO A 58 -4.79 2.92 12.74
N ARG A 59 -3.81 2.09 12.47
CA ARG A 59 -2.39 2.46 12.55
C ARG A 59 -1.75 2.66 11.19
N GLY A 60 -2.39 2.17 10.13
CA GLY A 60 -1.88 2.20 8.79
C GLY A 60 -2.85 2.74 7.76
N TYR A 61 -2.26 3.21 6.66
CA TYR A 61 -2.96 3.75 5.52
C TYR A 61 -2.41 3.17 4.21
N VAL A 62 -3.30 2.96 3.27
CA VAL A 62 -3.00 2.70 1.86
C VAL A 62 -3.86 3.64 1.03
N ALA A 63 -3.26 4.45 0.18
CA ALA A 63 -4.02 5.34 -0.68
C ALA A 63 -4.73 4.55 -1.78
N PRO A 64 -6.01 4.84 -2.06
CA PRO A 64 -6.62 4.42 -3.32
C PRO A 64 -5.73 4.79 -4.51
N TRP A 65 -5.60 3.88 -5.48
CA TRP A 65 -4.73 4.04 -6.65
C TRP A 65 -3.22 4.12 -6.35
N TRP A 66 -2.82 3.98 -5.09
CA TRP A 66 -1.47 4.25 -4.63
C TRP A 66 -0.97 5.66 -5.00
N GLU A 67 -1.88 6.62 -5.00
CA GLU A 67 -1.58 8.02 -5.29
C GLU A 67 -1.79 8.89 -4.04
N LEU A 68 -0.80 9.70 -3.72
CA LEU A 68 -0.83 10.63 -2.59
C LEU A 68 -0.93 12.07 -3.09
N SER A 69 -1.72 12.89 -2.40
CA SER A 69 -1.66 14.33 -2.54
C SER A 69 -0.39 14.89 -1.88
N PRO A 70 0.00 16.13 -2.15
CA PRO A 70 1.09 16.79 -1.41
C PRO A 70 0.86 16.90 0.09
N LEU A 71 -0.37 16.73 0.57
CA LEU A 71 -0.77 16.90 1.98
C LEU A 71 -0.96 15.55 2.71
N THR A 72 -1.14 14.45 1.99
CA THR A 72 -1.47 13.15 2.59
C THR A 72 -0.52 12.78 3.73
N VAL A 73 0.79 12.86 3.50
CA VAL A 73 1.80 12.48 4.50
C VAL A 73 1.66 13.30 5.78
N ASP A 74 1.49 14.62 5.67
CA ASP A 74 1.34 15.51 6.83
C ASP A 74 0.01 15.25 7.57
N LEU A 75 -1.06 14.95 6.85
CA LEU A 75 -2.35 14.56 7.45
C LEU A 75 -2.23 13.23 8.20
N LEU A 76 -1.58 12.21 7.63
CA LEU A 76 -1.35 10.93 8.29
C LEU A 76 -0.58 11.10 9.60
N ILE A 77 0.49 11.90 9.58
CA ILE A 77 1.28 12.22 10.79
C ILE A 77 0.43 12.96 11.82
N LYS A 78 -0.34 13.98 11.39
CA LYS A 78 -1.25 14.74 12.25
C LYS A 78 -2.29 13.86 12.95
N LYS A 79 -2.78 12.83 12.25
CA LYS A 79 -3.75 11.85 12.78
C LYS A 79 -3.09 10.68 13.52
N GLY A 80 -1.77 10.67 13.70
CA GLY A 80 -1.06 9.62 14.45
C GLY A 80 -0.98 8.27 13.74
N ILE A 81 -1.17 8.26 12.42
CA ILE A 81 -0.96 7.08 11.60
C ILE A 81 0.54 6.75 11.61
N LYS A 82 0.87 5.47 11.76
CA LYS A 82 2.22 4.99 11.98
C LYS A 82 2.94 4.62 10.70
N TYR A 83 2.22 4.01 9.76
CA TYR A 83 2.78 3.59 8.49
C TYR A 83 1.86 3.90 7.31
N ASP A 84 2.47 4.03 6.15
CA ASP A 84 1.82 4.09 4.84
C ASP A 84 2.32 2.96 3.95
N HIS A 85 1.48 2.50 3.01
CA HIS A 85 1.81 1.49 2.00
C HIS A 85 1.49 1.98 0.59
N SER A 86 1.72 3.27 0.30
CA SER A 86 1.31 3.87 -0.98
C SER A 86 2.46 4.19 -1.92
N LEU A 87 3.70 4.28 -1.41
CA LEU A 87 4.89 4.64 -2.20
C LEU A 87 5.74 3.40 -2.51
N MET A 88 6.48 3.46 -3.62
CA MET A 88 7.22 2.33 -4.21
C MET A 88 8.73 2.61 -4.33
N HIS A 89 9.29 3.43 -3.42
CA HIS A 89 10.66 3.91 -3.58
C HIS A 89 11.72 2.83 -3.30
N ASN A 90 11.46 1.92 -2.37
CA ASN A 90 12.47 0.96 -1.91
C ASN A 90 11.85 -0.44 -1.75
N ASP A 91 11.63 -1.13 -2.85
CA ASP A 91 10.82 -2.32 -3.08
C ASP A 91 10.51 -3.20 -1.85
N PHE A 92 11.55 -3.72 -1.17
CA PHE A 92 11.37 -4.74 -0.13
C PHE A 92 11.90 -4.31 1.25
N THR A 93 12.33 -3.05 1.39
CA THR A 93 12.86 -2.54 2.67
C THR A 93 12.06 -1.34 3.12
N PRO A 94 11.42 -1.36 4.31
CA PRO A 94 10.73 -0.21 4.84
C PRO A 94 11.68 0.99 5.03
N TYR A 95 11.15 2.20 4.98
CA TYR A 95 11.92 3.43 5.14
C TYR A 95 11.05 4.54 5.74
N TYR A 96 11.65 5.63 6.21
CA TYR A 96 10.91 6.82 6.64
C TYR A 96 10.61 7.72 5.45
N VAL A 97 9.35 8.15 5.35
CA VAL A 97 8.89 9.09 4.32
C VAL A 97 9.50 10.47 4.55
N ARG A 98 9.80 11.18 3.47
CA ARG A 98 10.13 12.61 3.51
C ARG A 98 8.96 13.45 3.04
N THR A 99 8.82 14.65 3.60
CA THR A 99 7.92 15.69 3.11
C THR A 99 8.73 16.87 2.56
N GLY A 100 8.15 17.59 1.60
CA GLY A 100 8.77 18.77 1.02
C GLY A 100 9.84 18.49 -0.05
N ASP A 101 9.94 17.28 -0.55
CA ASP A 101 10.74 17.00 -1.76
C ASP A 101 10.19 17.83 -2.92
N SER A 102 11.06 18.52 -3.64
CA SER A 102 10.65 19.34 -4.77
C SER A 102 11.57 19.19 -5.99
N TRP A 103 10.98 19.23 -7.16
CA TRP A 103 11.70 19.17 -8.43
C TRP A 103 11.05 20.12 -9.45
N THR A 104 11.84 20.54 -10.42
CA THR A 104 11.34 21.36 -11.51
C THR A 104 10.79 20.45 -12.61
N LYS A 105 9.51 20.61 -12.94
CA LYS A 105 8.90 19.85 -14.06
C LYS A 105 9.56 20.22 -15.38
N ILE A 106 9.71 19.23 -16.25
CA ILE A 106 10.16 19.42 -17.62
C ILE A 106 9.12 20.29 -18.36
N ASP A 107 9.61 21.33 -19.02
CA ASP A 107 8.80 22.22 -19.85
C ASP A 107 9.49 22.39 -21.21
N TYR A 108 9.05 21.64 -22.18
CA TYR A 108 9.64 21.66 -23.54
C TYR A 108 9.43 22.97 -24.29
N SER A 109 8.60 23.90 -23.81
CA SER A 109 8.49 25.25 -24.35
C SER A 109 9.63 26.18 -23.95
N LYS A 110 10.47 25.77 -22.99
CA LYS A 110 11.58 26.54 -22.42
C LYS A 110 12.93 25.91 -22.78
N GLN A 111 13.98 26.72 -22.65
CA GLN A 111 15.35 26.19 -22.74
C GLN A 111 15.61 25.18 -21.61
N ALA A 112 16.34 24.11 -21.89
CA ALA A 112 16.59 23.03 -20.96
C ALA A 112 17.17 23.49 -19.61
N ALA A 113 17.97 24.52 -19.58
CA ALA A 113 18.55 25.13 -18.37
C ALA A 113 17.46 25.58 -17.35
N HIS A 114 16.24 25.85 -17.78
CA HIS A 114 15.16 26.25 -16.86
C HIS A 114 14.65 25.09 -16.02
N TRP A 115 14.71 23.86 -16.51
CA TRP A 115 14.19 22.68 -15.81
C TRP A 115 15.26 21.63 -15.46
N MET A 116 16.48 21.72 -16.01
CA MET A 116 17.61 20.88 -15.58
C MET A 116 18.17 21.38 -14.23
N LYS A 117 17.41 21.18 -13.17
CA LYS A 117 17.77 21.56 -11.81
C LYS A 117 17.81 20.32 -10.91
N PRO A 118 18.74 20.27 -9.95
CA PRO A 118 18.76 19.17 -8.98
C PRO A 118 17.47 19.08 -8.19
N LEU A 119 17.06 17.86 -7.84
CA LEU A 119 16.05 17.60 -6.84
C LEU A 119 16.46 18.24 -5.51
N GLN A 120 15.54 18.97 -4.90
CA GLN A 120 15.69 19.44 -3.52
C GLN A 120 15.01 18.44 -2.59
N ARG A 121 15.78 17.82 -1.70
CA ARG A 121 15.28 16.87 -0.72
C ARG A 121 14.65 17.61 0.45
N GLY A 122 13.46 17.16 0.82
CA GLY A 122 12.76 17.62 2.02
C GLY A 122 13.30 16.97 3.30
N THR A 123 12.46 16.94 4.32
CA THR A 123 12.79 16.46 5.67
C THR A 123 12.24 15.06 5.89
N LEU A 124 13.03 14.19 6.53
CA LEU A 124 12.56 12.88 6.98
C LEU A 124 11.49 13.06 8.07
N THR A 125 10.46 12.23 8.00
CA THR A 125 9.37 12.18 8.98
C THR A 125 9.49 10.93 9.85
N LYS A 126 8.52 10.75 10.77
CA LYS A 126 8.39 9.53 11.58
C LYS A 126 7.45 8.49 10.95
N LEU A 127 6.84 8.81 9.81
CA LEU A 127 5.95 7.89 9.10
C LEU A 127 6.77 6.81 8.40
N VAL A 128 6.49 5.56 8.72
CA VAL A 128 7.13 4.42 8.08
C VAL A 128 6.45 4.14 6.75
N GLN A 129 7.21 3.98 5.70
CA GLN A 129 6.75 3.45 4.42
C GLN A 129 7.05 1.97 4.33
N ILE A 130 6.04 1.17 4.08
CA ILE A 130 6.17 -0.22 3.63
C ILE A 130 5.84 -0.19 2.14
N ALA A 131 6.80 -0.52 1.29
CA ALA A 131 6.63 -0.31 -0.15
C ALA A 131 5.51 -1.17 -0.74
N GLY A 132 4.69 -0.55 -1.60
CA GLY A 132 3.79 -1.25 -2.51
C GLY A 132 4.52 -1.62 -3.81
N SER A 133 3.91 -2.48 -4.62
CA SER A 133 4.46 -2.81 -5.94
C SER A 133 3.36 -3.23 -6.92
N TRP A 134 3.27 -2.52 -8.04
CA TRP A 134 2.39 -2.93 -9.15
C TRP A 134 2.72 -4.32 -9.71
N TYR A 135 3.94 -4.82 -9.48
CA TYR A 135 4.33 -6.17 -9.89
C TYR A 135 3.89 -7.27 -8.91
N LEU A 136 3.41 -6.87 -7.71
CA LEU A 136 2.88 -7.75 -6.67
C LEU A 136 1.41 -7.46 -6.39
N ASP A 137 0.69 -6.96 -7.39
CA ASP A 137 -0.73 -6.61 -7.35
C ASP A 137 -1.51 -7.49 -8.35
N ASP A 138 -2.65 -8.03 -7.94
CA ASP A 138 -3.47 -8.91 -8.76
C ASP A 138 -4.36 -8.15 -9.77
N LEU A 139 -4.66 -6.87 -9.50
CA LEU A 139 -5.64 -6.12 -10.29
C LEU A 139 -5.16 -5.79 -11.71
N PRO A 140 -3.96 -5.24 -11.95
CA PRO A 140 -3.54 -4.87 -13.29
C PRO A 140 -3.57 -6.04 -14.29
N PRO A 141 -3.07 -7.26 -13.97
CA PRO A 141 -3.08 -8.36 -14.92
C PRO A 141 -4.43 -9.07 -15.03
N MET A 142 -5.25 -9.11 -13.99
CA MET A 142 -6.40 -10.00 -13.95
C MET A 142 -7.77 -9.33 -13.94
N MET A 143 -7.84 -8.01 -13.70
CA MET A 143 -9.11 -7.28 -13.72
C MET A 143 -9.41 -6.72 -15.11
N PHE A 144 -10.58 -7.07 -15.66
CA PHE A 144 -11.09 -6.46 -16.87
C PHE A 144 -12.10 -5.36 -16.52
N ILE A 145 -11.74 -4.11 -16.84
CA ILE A 145 -12.62 -2.95 -16.68
C ILE A 145 -12.84 -2.34 -18.06
N LYS A 146 -14.03 -2.53 -18.61
CA LYS A 146 -14.39 -2.11 -19.98
C LYS A 146 -14.07 -0.63 -20.30
N ALA A 147 -14.21 0.24 -19.31
CA ALA A 147 -13.97 1.68 -19.44
C ALA A 147 -12.51 2.11 -19.20
N ALA A 148 -11.65 1.20 -18.75
CA ALA A 148 -10.26 1.52 -18.40
C ALA A 148 -9.30 0.95 -19.45
N PRO A 149 -8.60 1.79 -20.22
CA PRO A 149 -7.77 1.33 -21.34
C PRO A 149 -6.56 0.48 -20.92
N ASN A 150 -6.16 0.55 -19.66
CA ASN A 150 -5.02 -0.19 -19.11
C ASN A 150 -5.43 -1.47 -18.37
N SER A 151 -6.71 -1.80 -18.33
CA SER A 151 -7.22 -3.01 -17.72
C SER A 151 -7.35 -4.10 -18.77
N HIS A 152 -6.33 -4.93 -18.91
CA HIS A 152 -6.30 -5.98 -19.94
C HIS A 152 -7.10 -7.22 -19.53
N GLY A 153 -7.05 -7.59 -18.26
CA GLY A 153 -7.75 -8.76 -17.72
C GLY A 153 -7.31 -10.08 -18.39
N PHE A 154 -7.90 -11.18 -17.94
CA PHE A 154 -7.75 -12.50 -18.57
C PHE A 154 -6.33 -13.06 -18.64
N VAL A 155 -5.38 -12.49 -17.90
CA VAL A 155 -4.05 -13.11 -17.75
C VAL A 155 -4.20 -14.39 -16.92
N SER A 156 -3.49 -15.44 -17.33
CA SER A 156 -3.51 -16.68 -16.57
C SER A 156 -2.95 -16.49 -15.17
N PRO A 157 -3.63 -16.94 -14.11
CA PRO A 157 -3.07 -16.94 -12.75
C PRO A 157 -1.70 -17.65 -12.65
N ARG A 158 -1.39 -18.60 -13.55
CA ARG A 158 -0.08 -19.26 -13.59
C ARG A 158 1.06 -18.30 -13.95
N HIS A 159 0.85 -17.39 -14.88
CA HIS A 159 1.86 -16.39 -15.21
C HIS A 159 2.12 -15.43 -14.06
N LEU A 160 1.07 -15.04 -13.33
CA LEU A 160 1.21 -14.20 -12.16
C LEU A 160 1.89 -14.94 -11.01
N GLU A 161 1.56 -16.23 -10.82
CA GLU A 161 2.24 -17.12 -9.87
C GLU A 161 3.74 -17.17 -10.13
N ASP A 162 4.15 -17.39 -11.39
CA ASP A 162 5.55 -17.45 -11.78
C ASP A 162 6.27 -16.13 -11.46
N ILE A 163 5.67 -14.98 -11.80
CA ILE A 163 6.23 -13.64 -11.50
C ILE A 163 6.41 -13.43 -9.99
N TRP A 164 5.42 -13.78 -9.18
CA TRP A 164 5.46 -13.57 -7.74
C TRP A 164 6.45 -14.51 -7.06
N ARG A 165 6.52 -15.76 -7.50
CA ARG A 165 7.49 -16.74 -7.00
C ARG A 165 8.92 -16.33 -7.31
N ASP A 166 9.20 -15.95 -8.56
CA ASP A 166 10.53 -15.52 -8.96
C ASP A 166 11.01 -14.29 -8.18
N GLN A 167 10.11 -13.33 -7.93
CA GLN A 167 10.43 -12.18 -7.08
C GLN A 167 10.71 -12.59 -5.64
N PHE A 168 9.87 -13.47 -5.06
CA PHE A 168 10.07 -13.97 -3.70
C PHE A 168 11.37 -14.75 -3.59
N ASP A 169 11.65 -15.68 -4.52
CA ASP A 169 12.85 -16.52 -4.51
C ASP A 169 14.13 -15.68 -4.64
N TRP A 170 14.07 -14.61 -5.47
CA TRP A 170 15.18 -13.65 -5.55
C TRP A 170 15.39 -12.92 -4.24
N VAL A 171 14.33 -12.36 -3.66
CA VAL A 171 14.37 -11.63 -2.38
C VAL A 171 14.89 -12.53 -1.26
N TYR A 172 14.39 -13.75 -1.17
CA TYR A 172 14.80 -14.72 -0.14
C TYR A 172 16.29 -15.09 -0.25
N ARG A 173 16.80 -15.19 -1.48
CA ARG A 173 18.22 -15.51 -1.73
C ARG A 173 19.16 -14.34 -1.48
N GLU A 174 18.76 -13.13 -1.84
CA GLU A 174 19.68 -11.97 -1.91
C GLU A 174 19.59 -11.02 -0.70
N MET A 175 18.53 -11.13 0.11
CA MET A 175 18.28 -10.17 1.18
C MET A 175 18.23 -10.86 2.56
N ASP A 176 19.03 -10.38 3.50
CA ASP A 176 18.99 -10.84 4.90
C ASP A 176 17.71 -10.43 5.64
N TYR A 177 17.08 -9.36 5.19
CA TYR A 177 15.81 -8.83 5.71
C TYR A 177 15.00 -8.18 4.61
N ALA A 178 13.74 -8.56 4.50
CA ALA A 178 12.80 -7.98 3.56
C ALA A 178 11.37 -7.99 4.11
N ALA A 179 10.57 -7.02 3.68
CA ALA A 179 9.11 -7.02 3.79
C ALA A 179 8.54 -7.30 2.39
N PHE A 180 8.11 -8.53 2.17
CA PHE A 180 7.53 -8.96 0.90
C PHE A 180 6.00 -8.83 0.98
N THR A 181 5.42 -7.89 0.24
CA THR A 181 3.99 -7.54 0.32
C THR A 181 3.28 -7.89 -0.98
N ILE A 182 2.17 -8.59 -0.89
CA ILE A 182 1.30 -8.90 -2.03
C ILE A 182 -0.01 -8.16 -1.83
N ALA A 183 -0.43 -7.38 -2.83
CA ALA A 183 -1.71 -6.71 -2.85
C ALA A 183 -2.75 -7.55 -3.60
N ILE A 184 -3.89 -7.79 -2.98
CA ILE A 184 -4.99 -8.56 -3.56
C ILE A 184 -6.32 -7.82 -3.42
N HIS A 185 -7.21 -8.03 -4.38
CA HIS A 185 -8.55 -7.47 -4.41
C HIS A 185 -9.58 -8.58 -4.37
N PRO A 186 -10.57 -8.57 -3.46
CA PRO A 186 -11.53 -9.66 -3.30
C PRO A 186 -12.30 -10.01 -4.57
N ASP A 187 -12.61 -9.03 -5.41
CA ASP A 187 -13.31 -9.19 -6.69
C ASP A 187 -12.44 -9.81 -7.79
N VAL A 188 -11.13 -9.83 -7.61
CA VAL A 188 -10.15 -10.53 -8.45
C VAL A 188 -9.73 -11.84 -7.82
N SER A 189 -9.11 -11.79 -6.65
CA SER A 189 -8.52 -12.94 -5.97
C SER A 189 -9.53 -13.89 -5.34
N GLY A 190 -10.78 -13.46 -5.13
CA GLY A 190 -11.87 -14.33 -4.70
C GLY A 190 -12.37 -15.33 -5.74
N ARG A 191 -11.80 -15.36 -6.95
CA ARG A 191 -12.19 -16.31 -8.01
C ARG A 191 -11.47 -17.63 -7.84
N PRO A 192 -12.16 -18.79 -8.10
CA PRO A 192 -11.61 -20.12 -7.83
C PRO A 192 -10.20 -20.39 -8.38
N GLN A 193 -9.92 -19.96 -9.62
CA GLN A 193 -8.63 -20.17 -10.26
C GLN A 193 -7.51 -19.31 -9.61
N VAL A 194 -7.87 -18.15 -9.03
CA VAL A 194 -6.92 -17.29 -8.33
C VAL A 194 -6.71 -17.77 -6.90
N LEU A 195 -7.75 -18.22 -6.22
CA LEU A 195 -7.62 -18.85 -4.90
C LEU A 195 -6.67 -20.05 -4.92
N LEU A 196 -6.77 -20.92 -5.94
CA LEU A 196 -5.82 -22.03 -6.13
C LEU A 196 -4.38 -21.55 -6.37
N MET A 197 -4.20 -20.41 -7.01
CA MET A 197 -2.87 -19.80 -7.16
C MET A 197 -2.37 -19.26 -5.81
N LEU A 198 -3.20 -18.55 -5.07
CA LEU A 198 -2.83 -18.01 -3.75
C LEU A 198 -2.46 -19.11 -2.76
N GLU A 199 -3.20 -20.23 -2.73
CA GLU A 199 -2.84 -21.39 -1.92
C GLU A 199 -1.39 -21.86 -2.22
N ARG A 200 -1.04 -22.02 -3.49
CA ARG A 200 0.31 -22.45 -3.89
C ARG A 200 1.40 -21.42 -3.56
N ILE A 201 1.09 -20.12 -3.70
CA ILE A 201 2.03 -19.04 -3.32
C ILE A 201 2.25 -19.04 -1.80
N ILE A 202 1.19 -19.16 -1.02
CA ILE A 202 1.27 -19.23 0.44
C ILE A 202 2.07 -20.45 0.88
N GLU A 203 1.81 -21.62 0.31
CA GLU A 203 2.55 -22.85 0.58
C GLU A 203 4.04 -22.69 0.22
N HIS A 204 4.34 -22.15 -0.97
CA HIS A 204 5.71 -21.90 -1.41
C HIS A 204 6.45 -20.98 -0.44
N ILE A 205 5.92 -19.82 -0.15
CA ILE A 205 6.52 -18.85 0.78
C ILE A 205 6.69 -19.44 2.17
N SER A 206 5.67 -20.15 2.69
CA SER A 206 5.68 -20.76 4.02
C SER A 206 6.69 -21.90 4.16
N SER A 207 7.09 -22.54 3.07
CA SER A 207 8.09 -23.61 3.09
C SER A 207 9.52 -23.13 3.34
N HIS A 208 9.77 -21.82 3.29
CA HIS A 208 11.10 -21.25 3.44
C HIS A 208 11.43 -20.92 4.91
N ALA A 209 12.59 -21.32 5.37
CA ALA A 209 13.02 -21.09 6.75
C ALA A 209 13.19 -19.59 7.06
N GLY A 210 12.75 -19.15 8.24
CA GLY A 210 12.89 -17.76 8.68
C GLY A 210 11.80 -16.82 8.16
N VAL A 211 10.93 -17.27 7.25
CA VAL A 211 9.78 -16.50 6.79
C VAL A 211 8.71 -16.44 7.89
N LYS A 212 8.06 -15.28 8.02
CA LYS A 212 6.96 -15.04 8.96
C LYS A 212 5.84 -14.26 8.27
N TRP A 213 4.62 -14.73 8.43
CA TRP A 213 3.42 -13.96 8.10
C TRP A 213 3.13 -13.00 9.25
N VAL A 214 3.08 -11.72 8.96
CA VAL A 214 2.91 -10.65 9.94
C VAL A 214 2.00 -9.55 9.40
N THR A 215 1.44 -8.73 10.28
CA THR A 215 0.69 -7.54 9.88
C THR A 215 1.64 -6.39 9.49
N PHE A 216 1.14 -5.42 8.75
CA PHE A 216 1.93 -4.22 8.43
C PHE A 216 2.34 -3.43 9.68
N ASP A 217 1.48 -3.41 10.70
CA ASP A 217 1.80 -2.80 11.99
C ASP A 217 3.01 -3.46 12.65
N GLN A 218 3.10 -4.79 12.59
CA GLN A 218 4.26 -5.54 13.09
C GLN A 218 5.53 -5.26 12.27
N ILE A 219 5.42 -5.11 10.94
CA ILE A 219 6.55 -4.70 10.09
C ILE A 219 7.04 -3.30 10.49
N ALA A 220 6.11 -2.36 10.67
CA ALA A 220 6.44 -1.00 11.07
C ALA A 220 7.09 -0.95 12.46
N ASP A 221 6.59 -1.73 13.44
CA ASP A 221 7.19 -1.83 14.77
C ASP A 221 8.60 -2.41 14.74
N ASP A 222 8.81 -3.47 13.97
CA ASP A 222 10.13 -4.08 13.83
C ASP A 222 11.11 -3.10 13.15
N PHE A 223 10.67 -2.39 12.12
CA PHE A 223 11.48 -1.39 11.45
C PHE A 223 11.88 -0.24 12.39
N ILE A 224 10.93 0.33 13.13
CA ILE A 224 11.18 1.42 14.09
C ILE A 224 12.15 0.97 15.19
N ARG A 225 12.00 -0.25 15.70
CA ARG A 225 12.89 -0.81 16.71
C ARG A 225 14.33 -0.95 16.23
N ARG A 226 14.53 -1.32 14.96
CA ARG A 226 15.85 -1.46 14.33
C ARG A 226 16.44 -0.13 13.89
N ASN A 227 15.59 0.80 13.50
CA ASN A 227 15.95 2.09 12.94
C ASN A 227 15.16 3.18 13.67
N PRO A 228 15.65 3.69 14.82
CA PRO A 228 14.94 4.76 15.51
C PRO A 228 14.64 5.95 14.60
N PRO A 229 13.43 6.55 14.70
CA PRO A 229 13.04 7.64 13.84
C PRO A 229 13.97 8.84 14.00
N PRO A 230 14.10 9.68 12.96
CA PRO A 230 14.88 10.92 13.05
C PRO A 230 14.35 11.81 14.17
N ALA A 231 15.26 12.55 14.79
CA ALA A 231 14.98 13.44 15.90
C ALA A 231 14.06 14.60 15.51
#